data_699139922a0f3803727ced63425ff921
#
_entry.id   699139922a0f3803727ced63425ff921
#
_cell.length_a   1.000
_cell.length_b   1.000
_cell.length_c   1.000
_cell.angle_alpha   90.00
_cell.angle_beta   90.00
_cell.angle_gamma   90.00
#
_symmetry.space_group_name_H-M   'P 1'
#
loop_
_entity.id
_entity.type
_entity.pdbx_description
1 polymer ?
#
loop_
_entity_poly.entity_id
_entity_poly.type
_entity_poly.pdbx_seq_one_letter_code
_entity_poly.pdbx_strand_id
1 'polypeptide(L)'
;MYRPAIGRPRVLLVVSHPSVGAGLETIFRLERRYEVRRAAKLAEAASWARAWPADLALVDALLLRGGARANLGVPALVLAAGASEAAAAEQYVDKPGGWVAKDSAAADLVSAVERLLTRPAEASAGSLALFAIGALLVVLLALLLYLMWTAVA
;
A
#
# COMPACT_ATOMS: atom_id res chain seq x y z
N MET A 1 -13.93 -5.76 3.89
CA MET A 1 -15.01 -5.72 2.89
C MET A 1 -14.63 -4.70 1.82
N TYR A 2 -14.18 -5.16 0.66
CA TYR A 2 -13.86 -4.29 -0.46
C TYR A 2 -15.20 -3.75 -1.00
N ARG A 3 -15.44 -2.48 -0.78
CA ARG A 3 -16.53 -1.77 -1.43
C ARG A 3 -15.99 -1.32 -2.79
N PRO A 4 -16.41 -1.88 -3.91
CA PRO A 4 -16.12 -1.25 -5.19
C PRO A 4 -16.78 0.13 -5.14
N ALA A 5 -15.95 1.15 -5.01
CA ALA A 5 -16.44 2.50 -5.07
C ALA A 5 -17.07 2.68 -6.45
N ILE A 6 -18.37 2.96 -6.47
CA ILE A 6 -19.08 3.46 -7.64
C ILE A 6 -18.59 4.90 -7.86
N GLY A 7 -17.30 5.04 -8.08
CA GLY A 7 -16.63 6.32 -8.19
C GLY A 7 -15.22 6.16 -8.76
N ARG A 8 -14.62 7.26 -9.13
CA ARG A 8 -13.23 7.27 -9.57
C ARG A 8 -12.31 6.97 -8.39
N PRO A 9 -11.28 6.13 -8.55
CA PRO A 9 -10.29 5.91 -7.51
C PRO A 9 -9.65 7.22 -7.05
N ARG A 10 -9.46 7.36 -5.75
CA ARG A 10 -8.94 8.55 -5.10
C ARG A 10 -7.46 8.38 -4.78
N VAL A 11 -6.64 9.25 -5.36
CA VAL A 11 -5.18 9.24 -5.21
C VAL A 11 -4.73 10.45 -4.42
N LEU A 12 -4.02 10.22 -3.32
CA LEU A 12 -3.42 11.26 -2.51
C LEU A 12 -1.93 11.41 -2.89
N LEU A 13 -1.56 12.56 -3.41
CA LEU A 13 -0.18 12.91 -3.73
C LEU A 13 0.47 13.62 -2.55
N VAL A 14 1.55 13.05 -2.00
CA VAL A 14 2.30 13.64 -0.89
C VAL A 14 3.70 13.98 -1.38
N VAL A 15 3.84 15.18 -1.92
CA VAL A 15 5.07 15.66 -2.58
C VAL A 15 5.35 17.09 -2.14
N SER A 16 6.56 17.31 -1.61
CA SER A 16 6.95 18.64 -1.12
C SER A 16 7.25 19.64 -2.23
N HIS A 17 7.79 19.17 -3.35
CA HIS A 17 8.19 20.06 -4.45
C HIS A 17 6.97 20.44 -5.30
N PRO A 18 6.64 21.76 -5.40
CA PRO A 18 5.39 22.21 -6.06
C PRO A 18 5.30 21.80 -7.53
N SER A 19 6.39 21.91 -8.29
CA SER A 19 6.38 21.58 -9.72
C SER A 19 6.24 20.08 -9.98
N VAL A 20 6.87 19.23 -9.16
CA VAL A 20 6.71 17.78 -9.24
C VAL A 20 5.29 17.37 -8.89
N GLY A 21 4.74 17.93 -7.83
CA GLY A 21 3.36 17.68 -7.42
C GLY A 21 2.34 18.12 -8.50
N ALA A 22 2.54 19.28 -9.11
CA ALA A 22 1.68 19.77 -10.19
C ALA A 22 1.79 18.88 -11.44
N GLY A 23 2.99 18.42 -11.79
CA GLY A 23 3.20 17.50 -12.91
C GLY A 23 2.49 16.16 -12.71
N LEU A 24 2.63 15.56 -11.53
CA LEU A 24 1.93 14.32 -11.18
C LEU A 24 0.41 14.49 -11.18
N GLU A 25 -0.09 15.57 -10.61
CA GLU A 25 -1.51 15.89 -10.61
C GLU A 25 -2.05 16.00 -12.04
N THR A 26 -1.30 16.64 -12.94
CA THR A 26 -1.66 16.76 -14.35
C THR A 26 -1.75 15.39 -15.03
N ILE A 27 -0.79 14.50 -14.80
CA ILE A 27 -0.79 13.14 -15.34
C ILE A 27 -2.09 12.42 -14.97
N PHE A 28 -2.44 12.40 -13.69
CA PHE A 28 -3.63 11.70 -13.23
C PHE A 28 -4.94 12.36 -13.68
N ARG A 29 -4.97 13.69 -13.81
CA ARG A 29 -6.14 14.40 -14.34
C ARG A 29 -6.36 14.14 -15.82
N LEU A 30 -5.30 14.03 -16.61
CA LEU A 30 -5.39 13.69 -18.04
C LEU A 30 -5.98 12.29 -18.25
N GLU A 31 -5.68 11.34 -17.39
CA GLU A 31 -6.28 10.00 -17.43
C GLU A 31 -7.80 10.00 -17.17
N ARG A 32 -8.37 11.06 -16.61
CA ARG A 32 -9.80 11.25 -16.31
C ARG A 32 -10.47 10.14 -15.47
N ARG A 33 -9.68 9.17 -15.02
CA ARG A 33 -10.14 8.00 -14.26
C ARG A 33 -9.94 8.14 -12.75
N TYR A 34 -9.20 9.16 -12.32
CA TYR A 34 -8.81 9.35 -10.92
C TYR A 34 -9.34 10.68 -10.36
N GLU A 35 -9.65 10.67 -9.08
CA GLU A 35 -9.75 11.89 -8.27
C GLU A 35 -8.42 12.08 -7.54
N VAL A 36 -7.86 13.29 -7.58
CA VAL A 36 -6.52 13.55 -7.06
C VAL A 36 -6.56 14.70 -6.08
N ARG A 37 -5.89 14.54 -4.95
CA ARG A 37 -5.56 15.61 -4.02
C ARG A 37 -4.08 15.61 -3.73
N ARG A 38 -3.55 16.78 -3.38
CA ARG A 38 -2.14 16.99 -3.11
C ARG A 38 -1.94 17.54 -1.70
N ALA A 39 -0.92 17.02 -1.03
CA ALA A 39 -0.39 17.52 0.22
C ALA A 39 1.12 17.75 0.09
N ALA A 40 1.62 18.84 0.64
CA ALA A 40 3.05 19.17 0.62
C ALA A 40 3.81 18.59 1.83
N LYS A 41 3.10 18.17 2.87
CA LYS A 41 3.67 17.69 4.13
C LYS A 41 2.93 16.43 4.60
N LEU A 42 3.62 15.57 5.35
CA LEU A 42 3.01 14.36 5.93
C LEU A 42 1.86 14.66 6.89
N ALA A 43 1.97 15.72 7.69
CA ALA A 43 0.89 16.13 8.60
C ALA A 43 -0.38 16.54 7.87
N GLU A 44 -0.24 17.26 6.76
CA GLU A 44 -1.34 17.63 5.87
C GLU A 44 -1.95 16.38 5.22
N ALA A 45 -1.11 15.47 4.73
CA ALA A 45 -1.55 14.19 4.15
C ALA A 45 -2.34 13.35 5.14
N ALA A 46 -1.91 13.26 6.39
CA ALA A 46 -2.62 12.55 7.44
C ALA A 46 -3.99 13.20 7.76
N SER A 47 -4.08 14.52 7.70
CA SER A 47 -5.35 15.25 7.84
C SER A 47 -6.28 14.95 6.67
N TRP A 48 -5.78 14.98 5.43
CA TRP A 48 -6.56 14.63 4.24
C TRP A 48 -7.03 13.18 4.28
N ALA A 49 -6.18 12.24 4.67
CA ALA A 49 -6.53 10.82 4.74
C ALA A 49 -7.74 10.55 5.66
N ARG A 50 -7.93 11.39 6.68
CA ARG A 50 -9.10 11.32 7.57
C ARG A 50 -10.35 11.95 6.99
N ALA A 51 -10.21 13.09 6.32
CA ALA A 51 -11.33 13.89 5.80
C ALA A 51 -11.78 13.44 4.40
N TRP A 52 -10.86 12.89 3.62
CA TRP A 52 -11.08 12.46 2.25
C TRP A 52 -10.47 11.07 2.06
N PRO A 53 -11.27 10.00 2.16
CA PRO A 53 -10.76 8.64 2.11
C PRO A 53 -10.17 8.34 0.74
N ALA A 54 -8.82 8.32 0.66
CA ALA A 54 -8.09 7.92 -0.52
C ALA A 54 -8.08 6.40 -0.65
N ASP A 55 -7.94 5.90 -1.87
CA ASP A 55 -7.76 4.47 -2.15
C ASP A 55 -6.28 4.09 -2.13
N LEU A 56 -5.41 5.03 -2.49
CA LEU A 56 -3.96 4.90 -2.38
C LEU A 56 -3.28 6.27 -2.26
N ALA A 57 -2.02 6.26 -1.84
CA ALA A 57 -1.17 7.44 -1.79
C ALA A 57 0.11 7.24 -2.58
N LEU A 58 0.64 8.33 -3.15
CA LEU A 58 2.00 8.43 -3.64
C LEU A 58 2.79 9.34 -2.70
N VAL A 59 3.87 8.84 -2.14
CA VAL A 59 4.66 9.56 -1.12
C VAL A 59 6.09 9.74 -1.61
N ASP A 60 6.56 10.99 -1.63
CA ASP A 60 7.95 11.29 -1.96
C ASP A 60 8.87 10.79 -0.84
N ALA A 61 9.86 9.98 -1.20
CA ALA A 61 10.87 9.45 -0.29
C ALA A 61 11.60 10.56 0.49
N LEU A 62 11.72 11.75 -0.09
CA LEU A 62 12.32 12.91 0.58
C LEU A 62 11.60 13.31 1.87
N LEU A 63 10.28 13.15 1.92
CA LEU A 63 9.48 13.45 3.11
C LEU A 63 9.66 12.43 4.23
N LEU A 64 10.17 11.25 3.91
CA LEU A 64 10.42 10.17 4.87
C LEU A 64 11.87 10.16 5.38
N ARG A 65 12.73 11.01 4.85
CA ARG A 65 14.08 11.19 5.35
C ARG A 65 14.07 11.68 6.79
N GLY A 66 14.99 11.20 7.59
CA GLY A 66 15.06 11.57 9.01
C GLY A 66 14.09 10.82 9.92
N GLY A 67 13.42 9.76 9.42
CA GLY A 67 12.58 8.89 10.23
C GLY A 67 11.13 9.34 10.38
N ALA A 68 10.70 10.33 9.60
CA ALA A 68 9.28 10.72 9.56
C ALA A 68 8.42 9.58 9.01
N ARG A 69 7.32 9.27 9.68
CA ARG A 69 6.42 8.17 9.29
C ARG A 69 5.19 8.67 8.56
N ALA A 70 4.82 7.95 7.49
CA ALA A 70 3.58 8.14 6.76
C ALA A 70 2.54 7.13 7.24
N ASN A 71 1.71 7.52 8.19
CA ASN A 71 0.59 6.72 8.69
C ASN A 71 -0.71 7.18 8.02
N LEU A 72 -0.90 6.76 6.79
CA LEU A 72 -2.03 7.22 5.96
C LEU A 72 -3.22 6.25 5.97
N GLY A 73 -3.02 5.02 6.48
CA GLY A 73 -4.05 3.99 6.54
C GLY A 73 -4.43 3.39 5.18
N VAL A 74 -3.76 3.81 4.11
CA VAL A 74 -3.98 3.34 2.73
C VAL A 74 -2.68 2.84 2.11
N PRO A 75 -2.73 1.94 1.13
CA PRO A 75 -1.54 1.51 0.41
C PRO A 75 -0.81 2.72 -0.20
N ALA A 76 0.49 2.78 -0.04
CA ALA A 76 1.30 3.87 -0.54
C ALA A 76 2.42 3.38 -1.46
N LEU A 77 2.55 4.02 -2.62
CA LEU A 77 3.71 3.91 -3.50
C LEU A 77 4.72 4.98 -3.11
N VAL A 78 5.97 4.59 -2.96
CA VAL A 78 7.08 5.51 -2.69
C VAL A 78 7.65 6.02 -4.00
N LEU A 79 7.78 7.35 -4.15
CA LEU A 79 8.52 7.97 -5.24
C LEU A 79 9.97 8.15 -4.81
N ALA A 80 10.89 7.46 -5.46
CA ALA A 80 12.31 7.46 -5.12
C ALA A 80 13.20 7.66 -6.34
N ALA A 81 14.41 8.14 -6.12
CA ALA A 81 15.41 8.25 -7.18
C ALA A 81 16.00 6.88 -7.58
N GLY A 82 15.97 5.90 -6.68
CA GLY A 82 16.47 4.55 -6.93
C GLY A 82 16.06 3.56 -5.84
N ALA A 83 16.41 2.30 -6.05
CA ALA A 83 15.99 1.18 -5.18
C ALA A 83 16.48 1.32 -3.73
N SER A 84 17.68 1.83 -3.50
CA SER A 84 18.22 2.04 -2.15
C SER A 84 17.46 3.09 -1.36
N GLU A 85 17.10 4.21 -2.00
CA GLU A 85 16.27 5.25 -1.41
C GLU A 85 14.86 4.72 -1.13
N ALA A 86 14.31 3.95 -2.05
CA ALA A 86 13.01 3.32 -1.90
C ALA A 86 12.97 2.37 -0.70
N ALA A 87 13.94 1.46 -0.59
CA ALA A 87 14.03 0.51 0.53
C ALA A 87 14.17 1.21 1.88
N ALA A 88 14.97 2.29 1.94
CA ALA A 88 15.10 3.10 3.14
C ALA A 88 13.81 3.84 3.51
N ALA A 89 13.02 4.24 2.54
CA ALA A 89 11.78 4.99 2.74
C ALA A 89 10.58 4.07 3.08
N GLU A 90 10.47 2.91 2.46
CA GLU A 90 9.33 1.99 2.64
C GLU A 90 9.12 1.55 4.09
N GLN A 91 10.18 1.44 4.88
CA GLN A 91 10.08 1.09 6.30
C GLN A 91 9.34 2.13 7.15
N TYR A 92 9.20 3.36 6.66
CA TYR A 92 8.48 4.45 7.33
C TYR A 92 7.05 4.65 6.82
N VAL A 93 6.60 3.78 5.93
CA VAL A 93 5.22 3.75 5.43
C VAL A 93 4.45 2.65 6.13
N ASP A 94 3.24 2.93 6.61
CA ASP A 94 2.41 1.95 7.34
C ASP A 94 1.93 0.80 6.44
N LYS A 95 1.62 1.09 5.19
CA LYS A 95 1.19 0.10 4.20
C LYS A 95 1.96 0.26 2.89
N PRO A 96 3.22 -0.24 2.80
CA PRO A 96 4.02 -0.10 1.60
C PRO A 96 3.43 -0.92 0.46
N GLY A 97 3.23 -0.26 -0.69
CA GLY A 97 2.71 -0.86 -1.92
C GLY A 97 3.76 -1.03 -3.02
N GLY A 98 5.02 -0.78 -2.70
CA GLY A 98 6.13 -0.74 -3.65
C GLY A 98 6.62 0.68 -3.92
N TRP A 99 7.41 0.84 -4.97
CA TRP A 99 7.99 2.13 -5.33
C TRP A 99 7.99 2.36 -6.84
N VAL A 100 8.12 3.61 -7.22
CA VAL A 100 8.25 4.07 -8.60
C VAL A 100 9.38 5.09 -8.68
N ALA A 101 10.16 5.04 -9.76
CA ALA A 101 11.21 6.03 -9.98
C ALA A 101 10.61 7.41 -10.27
N LYS A 102 11.22 8.47 -9.75
CA LYS A 102 10.74 9.85 -9.93
C LYS A 102 10.79 10.31 -11.39
N ASP A 103 11.68 9.74 -12.18
CA ASP A 103 11.85 9.98 -13.60
C ASP A 103 11.12 9.00 -14.51
N SER A 104 10.23 8.17 -13.93
CA SER A 104 9.43 7.23 -14.70
C SER A 104 8.51 7.94 -15.69
N ALA A 105 8.28 7.29 -16.84
CA ALA A 105 7.27 7.73 -17.77
C ALA A 105 5.87 7.72 -17.12
N ALA A 106 4.99 8.61 -17.59
CA ALA A 106 3.61 8.70 -17.08
C ALA A 106 2.87 7.35 -17.16
N ALA A 107 3.08 6.59 -18.23
CA ALA A 107 2.46 5.28 -18.41
C ALA A 107 2.91 4.26 -17.35
N ASP A 108 4.19 4.28 -16.95
CA ASP A 108 4.73 3.39 -15.93
C ASP A 108 4.18 3.72 -14.55
N LEU A 109 4.03 5.01 -14.26
CA LEU A 109 3.42 5.49 -13.03
C LEU A 109 1.95 5.07 -12.92
N VAL A 110 1.18 5.30 -13.97
CA VAL A 110 -0.23 4.89 -14.03
C VAL A 110 -0.38 3.38 -13.91
N SER A 111 0.47 2.61 -14.59
CA SER A 111 0.49 1.14 -14.48
C SER A 111 0.81 0.65 -13.06
N ALA A 112 1.71 1.31 -12.37
CA ALA A 112 2.04 0.99 -10.97
C ALA A 112 0.84 1.25 -10.04
N VAL A 113 0.16 2.37 -10.23
CA VAL A 113 -1.07 2.72 -9.51
C VAL A 113 -2.18 1.71 -9.78
N GLU A 114 -2.41 1.35 -11.04
CA GLU A 114 -3.43 0.35 -11.40
C GLU A 114 -3.14 -1.02 -10.79
N ARG A 115 -1.88 -1.45 -10.82
CA ARG A 115 -1.48 -2.73 -10.19
C ARG A 115 -1.77 -2.72 -8.69
N LEU A 116 -1.56 -1.60 -8.02
CA LEU A 116 -1.82 -1.50 -6.59
C LEU A 116 -3.32 -1.47 -6.29
N LEU A 117 -4.11 -0.78 -7.10
CA LEU A 117 -5.58 -0.71 -6.96
C LEU A 117 -6.26 -2.06 -7.24
N THR A 118 -5.73 -2.84 -8.19
CA THR A 118 -6.27 -4.14 -8.56
C THR A 118 -5.73 -5.28 -7.69
N ARG A 119 -4.68 -5.05 -6.90
CA ARG A 119 -4.17 -6.03 -5.95
C ARG A 119 -5.30 -6.38 -4.98
N PRO A 120 -5.76 -7.65 -4.91
CA PRO A 120 -6.69 -8.04 -3.87
C PRO A 120 -6.05 -7.63 -2.54
N ALA A 121 -6.85 -7.02 -1.65
CA ALA A 121 -6.38 -6.72 -0.31
C ALA A 121 -5.77 -8.01 0.23
N GLU A 122 -4.45 -8.10 0.26
CA GLU A 122 -3.76 -9.30 0.73
C GLU A 122 -4.28 -9.54 2.13
N ALA A 123 -4.96 -10.68 2.30
CA ALA A 123 -5.21 -11.22 3.61
C ALA A 123 -3.87 -11.08 4.34
N SER A 124 -3.85 -10.26 5.37
CA SER A 124 -2.62 -9.91 6.09
C SER A 124 -1.83 -11.20 6.33
N ALA A 125 -0.51 -11.15 6.20
CA ALA A 125 0.35 -12.34 6.42
C ALA A 125 0.01 -13.10 7.72
N GLY A 126 -0.63 -12.41 8.68
CA GLY A 126 -1.23 -13.00 9.88
C GLY A 126 -2.37 -13.98 9.61
N SER A 127 -3.19 -13.80 8.56
CA SER A 127 -4.27 -14.76 8.29
C SER A 127 -3.75 -16.05 7.67
N LEU A 128 -2.72 -16.00 6.82
CA LEU A 128 -2.05 -17.19 6.28
C LEU A 128 -1.32 -17.98 7.39
N ALA A 129 -0.69 -17.28 8.33
CA ALA A 129 -0.06 -17.92 9.48
C ALA A 129 -1.11 -18.58 10.40
N LEU A 130 -2.24 -17.96 10.62
CA LEU A 130 -3.36 -18.53 11.39
C LEU A 130 -3.96 -19.77 10.71
N PHE A 131 -4.12 -19.73 9.38
CA PHE A 131 -4.56 -20.91 8.61
C PHE A 131 -3.56 -22.05 8.67
N ALA A 132 -2.26 -21.76 8.55
CA ALA A 132 -1.20 -22.78 8.65
C ALA A 132 -1.14 -23.40 10.05
N ILE A 133 -1.28 -22.61 11.11
CA ILE A 133 -1.32 -23.10 12.50
C ILE A 133 -2.57 -23.93 12.73
N GLY A 134 -3.73 -23.50 12.23
CA GLY A 134 -4.98 -24.24 12.33
C GLY A 134 -4.91 -25.59 11.62
N ALA A 135 -4.38 -25.65 10.41
CA ALA A 135 -4.17 -26.90 9.67
C ALA A 135 -3.21 -27.85 10.38
N LEU A 136 -2.11 -27.32 10.93
CA LEU A 136 -1.13 -28.10 11.70
C LEU A 136 -1.75 -28.72 12.96
N LEU A 137 -2.58 -27.96 13.68
CA LEU A 137 -3.30 -28.45 14.87
C LEU A 137 -4.28 -29.58 14.53
N VAL A 138 -5.02 -29.48 13.44
CA VAL A 138 -5.93 -30.53 12.98
C VAL A 138 -5.20 -31.81 12.63
N VAL A 139 -4.05 -31.70 11.92
CA VAL A 139 -3.22 -32.87 11.59
C VAL A 139 -2.66 -33.52 12.85
N LEU A 140 -2.18 -32.75 13.81
CA LEU A 140 -1.65 -33.23 15.08
C LEU A 140 -2.73 -33.95 15.91
N LEU A 141 -3.95 -33.39 15.94
CA LEU A 141 -5.08 -34.01 16.63
C LEU A 141 -5.48 -35.34 15.98
N ALA A 142 -5.54 -35.38 14.65
CA ALA A 142 -5.83 -36.60 13.90
C ALA A 142 -4.79 -37.68 14.14
N LEU A 143 -3.51 -37.30 14.18
CA LEU A 143 -2.41 -38.21 14.48
C LEU A 143 -2.49 -38.81 15.91
N LEU A 144 -2.82 -37.95 16.88
CA LEU A 144 -3.02 -38.39 18.28
C LEU A 144 -4.18 -39.34 18.42
N LEU A 145 -5.29 -39.09 17.77
CA LEU A 145 -6.46 -39.98 17.76
C LEU A 145 -6.12 -41.30 17.10
N TYR A 146 -5.35 -41.32 16.00
CA TYR A 146 -4.90 -42.52 15.33
C TYR A 146 -3.97 -43.35 16.23
N LEU A 147 -3.01 -42.72 16.90
CA LEU A 147 -2.12 -43.38 17.85
C LEU A 147 -2.87 -43.97 19.05
N MET A 148 -3.84 -43.24 19.59
CA MET A 148 -4.69 -43.78 20.67
C MET A 148 -5.49 -44.99 20.20
N TRP A 149 -6.04 -44.93 18.98
CA TRP A 149 -6.78 -46.07 18.42
C TRP A 149 -5.88 -47.32 18.28
N THR A 150 -4.66 -47.16 17.77
CA THR A 150 -3.71 -48.29 17.60
C THR A 150 -3.12 -48.82 18.90
N ALA A 151 -3.11 -48.01 19.97
CA ALA A 151 -2.64 -48.42 21.29
C ALA A 151 -3.69 -49.22 22.10
N VAL A 152 -4.98 -49.05 21.75
CA VAL A 152 -6.11 -49.73 22.44
C VAL A 152 -6.63 -50.95 21.66
N ALA A 153 -6.27 -51.04 20.38
CA ALA A 153 -6.56 -52.20 19.53
C ALA A 153 -5.51 -53.31 19.67
#